data_2300afdabbe80fbe8fbd79faa1f3833e
#
_entry.id   2300afdabbe80fbe8fbd79faa1f3833e
#
_cell.length_a   1.000
_cell.length_b   1.000
_cell.length_c   1.000
_cell.angle_alpha   90.00
_cell.angle_beta   90.00
_cell.angle_gamma   90.00
#
_symmetry.space_group_name_H-M   'P 1'
#
loop_
_entity.id
_entity.type
_entity.pdbx_description
1 polymer ?
#
loop_
_entity_poly.entity_id
_entity_poly.type
_entity_poly.pdbx_seq_one_letter_code
_entity_poly.pdbx_strand_id
1 'polypeptide(L)'
;NDTYPAACKLALIDALGPLAESTKKLAKAFHDLADKHINDVTIGRTQLQDAVPMTYGQEFHAFATLLKSDLAAFDRVVPLLAQLNLGATAIGTGICADLRFRQSATKHLAQITGLPVTAAPDPVAAMTDMGAYVSTSAAVKNLAVHLKKAADDLRLLNSGPRCGFNDLNV
;
A
#
# COMPACT_ATOMS: atom_id res chain seq x y z
N ASN A 1 -15.06 18.56 14.01
CA ASN A 1 -13.64 18.60 13.59
C ASN A 1 -12.89 17.32 13.93
N ASP A 2 -13.35 16.52 14.90
CA ASP A 2 -12.70 15.27 15.30
C ASP A 2 -13.35 14.02 14.69
N THR A 3 -14.67 14.01 14.51
CA THR A 3 -15.42 12.87 14.00
C THR A 3 -15.12 12.60 12.53
N TYR A 4 -15.08 13.64 11.68
CA TYR A 4 -14.84 13.50 10.26
C TYR A 4 -13.44 12.93 9.93
N PRO A 5 -12.31 13.48 10.46
CA PRO A 5 -11.01 12.88 10.21
C PRO A 5 -10.87 11.48 10.84
N ALA A 6 -11.51 11.20 11.98
CA ALA A 6 -11.54 9.85 12.52
C ALA A 6 -12.23 8.87 11.55
N ALA A 7 -13.40 9.24 11.01
CA ALA A 7 -14.11 8.44 10.01
C ALA A 7 -13.29 8.22 8.74
N CYS A 8 -12.59 9.25 8.24
CA CYS A 8 -11.70 9.14 7.09
C CYS A 8 -10.54 8.16 7.34
N LYS A 9 -9.93 8.20 8.51
CA LYS A 9 -8.85 7.26 8.88
C LYS A 9 -9.35 5.82 8.94
N LEU A 10 -10.52 5.59 9.52
CA LEU A 10 -11.15 4.26 9.55
C LEU A 10 -11.45 3.74 8.15
N ALA A 11 -12.04 4.58 7.28
CA ALA A 11 -12.34 4.23 5.90
C ALA A 11 -11.08 3.87 5.11
N LEU A 12 -9.95 4.56 5.35
CA LEU A 12 -8.68 4.23 4.72
C LEU A 12 -8.12 2.89 5.20
N ILE A 13 -8.21 2.58 6.49
CA ILE A 13 -7.78 1.27 7.02
C ILE A 13 -8.63 0.16 6.39
N ASP A 14 -9.94 0.34 6.33
CA ASP A 14 -10.86 -0.62 5.72
C ASP A 14 -10.55 -0.84 4.23
N ALA A 15 -10.32 0.23 3.47
CA ALA A 15 -9.99 0.16 2.05
C ALA A 15 -8.61 -0.47 1.77
N LEU A 16 -7.63 -0.30 2.66
CA LEU A 16 -6.31 -0.91 2.51
C LEU A 16 -6.35 -2.44 2.63
N GLY A 17 -7.28 -3.01 3.39
CA GLY A 17 -7.39 -4.45 3.59
C GLY A 17 -7.56 -5.23 2.26
N PRO A 18 -8.64 -5.02 1.49
CA PRO A 18 -8.84 -5.67 0.20
C PRO A 18 -7.73 -5.38 -0.81
N LEU A 19 -7.16 -4.17 -0.81
CA LEU A 19 -6.04 -3.79 -1.66
C LEU A 19 -4.79 -4.61 -1.33
N ALA A 20 -4.46 -4.74 -0.04
CA ALA A 20 -3.34 -5.56 0.42
C ALA A 20 -3.51 -7.04 0.04
N GLU A 21 -4.72 -7.61 0.22
CA GLU A 21 -4.99 -9.00 -0.16
C GLU A 21 -4.85 -9.22 -1.68
N SER A 22 -5.31 -8.28 -2.50
CA SER A 22 -5.14 -8.35 -3.96
C SER A 22 -3.68 -8.24 -4.36
N THR A 23 -2.93 -7.32 -3.75
CA THR A 23 -1.48 -7.16 -3.96
C THR A 23 -0.72 -8.43 -3.57
N LYS A 24 -1.09 -9.06 -2.45
CA LYS A 24 -0.50 -10.32 -1.98
C LYS A 24 -0.72 -11.48 -2.95
N LYS A 25 -1.95 -11.59 -3.50
CA LYS A 25 -2.27 -12.59 -4.51
C LYS A 25 -1.43 -12.39 -5.78
N LEU A 26 -1.29 -11.14 -6.24
CA LEU A 26 -0.48 -10.80 -7.40
C LEU A 26 1.02 -11.06 -7.15
N ALA A 27 1.55 -10.68 -5.99
CA ALA A 27 2.93 -10.98 -5.60
C ALA A 27 3.21 -12.50 -5.60
N LYS A 28 2.24 -13.29 -5.11
CA LYS A 28 2.33 -14.75 -5.16
C LYS A 28 2.33 -15.27 -6.60
N ALA A 29 1.47 -14.76 -7.47
CA ALA A 29 1.41 -15.18 -8.87
C ALA A 29 2.74 -14.91 -9.60
N PHE A 30 3.35 -13.74 -9.38
CA PHE A 30 4.69 -13.46 -9.93
C PHE A 30 5.77 -14.35 -9.33
N HIS A 31 5.67 -14.71 -8.07
CA HIS A 31 6.61 -15.65 -7.45
C HIS A 31 6.48 -17.05 -8.05
N ASP A 32 5.25 -17.54 -8.23
CA ASP A 32 4.99 -18.84 -8.85
C ASP A 32 5.52 -18.88 -10.32
N LEU A 33 5.38 -17.77 -11.07
CA LEU A 33 5.99 -17.62 -12.40
C LEU A 33 7.52 -17.57 -12.32
N ALA A 34 8.09 -16.90 -11.32
CA ALA A 34 9.54 -16.85 -11.12
C ALA A 34 10.14 -18.25 -10.94
N ASP A 35 9.51 -19.07 -10.09
CA ASP A 35 9.96 -20.46 -9.87
C ASP A 35 9.82 -21.32 -11.13
N LYS A 36 8.73 -21.16 -11.88
CA LYS A 36 8.48 -21.89 -13.10
C LYS A 36 9.51 -21.60 -14.19
N HIS A 37 9.96 -20.35 -14.29
CA HIS A 37 10.83 -19.84 -15.35
C HIS A 37 12.25 -19.53 -14.86
N ILE A 38 12.68 -20.18 -13.78
CA ILE A 38 13.98 -19.91 -13.12
C ILE A 38 15.18 -20.14 -14.05
N ASN A 39 15.07 -21.06 -14.98
CA ASN A 39 16.13 -21.44 -15.92
C ASN A 39 15.91 -20.93 -17.35
N ASP A 40 14.81 -20.24 -17.62
CA ASP A 40 14.48 -19.75 -18.96
C ASP A 40 15.26 -18.46 -19.23
N VAL A 41 16.31 -18.60 -20.06
CA VAL A 41 17.25 -17.50 -20.35
C VAL A 41 16.60 -16.49 -21.28
N THR A 42 16.80 -15.22 -20.97
CA THR A 42 16.44 -14.06 -21.78
C THR A 42 17.55 -13.02 -21.77
N ILE A 43 17.40 -11.96 -22.54
CA ILE A 43 18.32 -10.83 -22.53
C ILE A 43 17.78 -9.71 -21.63
N GLY A 44 18.58 -9.30 -20.65
CA GLY A 44 18.32 -8.09 -19.87
C GLY A 44 18.60 -6.84 -20.73
N ARG A 45 17.75 -5.84 -20.64
CA ARG A 45 17.84 -4.62 -21.45
C ARG A 45 18.01 -3.39 -20.58
N THR A 46 18.81 -2.44 -21.04
CA THR A 46 18.92 -1.09 -20.48
C THR A 46 18.64 -0.07 -21.58
N GLN A 47 17.75 0.88 -21.34
CA GLN A 47 17.30 1.86 -22.36
C GLN A 47 16.85 1.19 -23.68
N LEU A 48 16.16 0.05 -23.56
CA LEU A 48 15.68 -0.78 -24.67
C LEU A 48 16.80 -1.41 -25.54
N GLN A 49 18.06 -1.35 -25.10
CA GLN A 49 19.19 -1.97 -25.75
C GLN A 49 19.58 -3.27 -25.05
N ASP A 50 20.01 -4.26 -25.78
CA ASP A 50 20.53 -5.51 -25.23
C ASP A 50 21.73 -5.26 -24.33
N ALA A 51 21.72 -5.83 -23.13
CA ALA A 51 22.78 -5.67 -22.15
C ALA A 51 23.44 -7.02 -21.81
N VAL A 52 22.84 -7.77 -20.89
CA VAL A 52 23.42 -9.02 -20.36
C VAL A 52 22.37 -10.11 -20.25
N PRO A 53 22.77 -11.41 -20.31
CA PRO A 53 21.83 -12.50 -20.07
C PRO A 53 21.26 -12.44 -18.65
N MET A 54 19.99 -12.77 -18.54
CA MET A 54 19.27 -13.00 -17.28
C MET A 54 18.23 -14.11 -17.49
N THR A 55 17.39 -14.40 -16.51
CA THR A 55 16.26 -15.31 -16.67
C THR A 55 14.93 -14.60 -16.47
N TYR A 56 13.87 -15.10 -17.12
CA TYR A 56 12.50 -14.62 -16.84
C TYR A 56 12.14 -14.82 -15.35
N GLY A 57 12.66 -15.90 -14.73
CA GLY A 57 12.49 -16.10 -13.30
C GLY A 57 13.03 -14.96 -12.46
N GLN A 58 14.18 -14.38 -12.82
CA GLN A 58 14.74 -13.21 -12.14
C GLN A 58 13.86 -11.97 -12.33
N GLU A 59 13.29 -11.77 -13.50
CA GLU A 59 12.40 -10.63 -13.79
C GLU A 59 11.09 -10.73 -13.01
N PHE A 60 10.41 -11.87 -13.04
CA PHE A 60 9.19 -12.10 -12.26
C PHE A 60 9.44 -12.02 -10.75
N HIS A 61 10.59 -12.51 -10.28
CA HIS A 61 10.98 -12.38 -8.88
C HIS A 61 11.15 -10.92 -8.47
N ALA A 62 11.69 -10.06 -9.35
CA ALA A 62 11.80 -8.63 -9.08
C ALA A 62 10.42 -7.98 -8.92
N PHE A 63 9.44 -8.28 -9.78
CA PHE A 63 8.07 -7.79 -9.62
C PHE A 63 7.44 -8.24 -8.30
N ALA A 64 7.59 -9.52 -7.94
CA ALA A 64 7.10 -10.03 -6.66
C ALA A 64 7.74 -9.31 -5.45
N THR A 65 9.03 -9.02 -5.53
CA THR A 65 9.78 -8.32 -4.47
C THR A 65 9.30 -6.87 -4.29
N LEU A 66 9.05 -6.15 -5.38
CA LEU A 66 8.51 -4.78 -5.33
C LEU A 66 7.14 -4.76 -4.66
N LEU A 67 6.23 -5.68 -5.04
CA LEU A 67 4.91 -5.78 -4.42
C LEU A 67 4.96 -6.16 -2.92
N LYS A 68 5.92 -7.01 -2.51
CA LYS A 68 6.15 -7.29 -1.08
C LYS A 68 6.61 -6.04 -0.32
N SER A 69 7.43 -5.19 -0.94
CA SER A 69 7.83 -3.90 -0.37
C SER A 69 6.63 -2.96 -0.18
N ASP A 70 5.67 -2.95 -1.13
CA ASP A 70 4.45 -2.16 -1.03
C ASP A 70 3.55 -2.66 0.11
N LEU A 71 3.41 -3.97 0.29
CA LEU A 71 2.69 -4.55 1.44
C LEU A 71 3.30 -4.09 2.77
N ALA A 72 4.63 -4.12 2.88
CA ALA A 72 5.30 -3.61 4.07
C ALA A 72 5.10 -2.09 4.27
N ALA A 73 4.88 -1.32 3.19
CA ALA A 73 4.50 0.09 3.30
C ALA A 73 3.09 0.26 3.86
N PHE A 74 2.12 -0.59 3.47
CA PHE A 74 0.77 -0.59 4.04
C PHE A 74 0.79 -0.92 5.53
N ASP A 75 1.56 -1.93 5.95
CA ASP A 75 1.70 -2.28 7.37
C ASP A 75 2.24 -1.11 8.22
N ARG A 76 3.09 -0.25 7.64
CA ARG A 76 3.63 0.94 8.33
C ARG A 76 2.63 2.08 8.46
N VAL A 77 1.68 2.25 7.55
CA VAL A 77 0.72 3.36 7.59
C VAL A 77 -0.50 3.08 8.46
N VAL A 78 -0.90 1.82 8.63
CA VAL A 78 -2.04 1.43 9.46
C VAL A 78 -1.92 1.95 10.90
N PRO A 79 -0.79 1.81 11.61
CA PRO A 79 -0.63 2.38 12.96
C PRO A 79 -0.75 3.90 13.01
N LEU A 80 -0.36 4.62 11.94
CA LEU A 80 -0.51 6.07 11.86
C LEU A 80 -1.98 6.47 11.71
N LEU A 81 -2.73 5.75 10.88
CA LEU A 81 -4.16 5.94 10.70
C LEU A 81 -4.95 5.57 11.97
N ALA A 82 -4.47 4.59 12.74
CA ALA A 82 -5.13 4.12 13.95
C ALA A 82 -5.10 5.11 15.11
N GLN A 83 -4.26 6.16 15.06
CA GLN A 83 -4.24 7.23 16.05
C GLN A 83 -5.31 8.28 15.73
N LEU A 84 -6.35 8.35 16.58
CA LEU A 84 -7.52 9.20 16.37
C LEU A 84 -7.50 10.42 17.28
N ASN A 85 -8.05 11.53 16.77
CA ASN A 85 -8.33 12.74 17.57
C ASN A 85 -9.78 12.79 18.11
N LEU A 86 -10.49 11.67 18.13
CA LEU A 86 -11.88 11.56 18.56
C LEU A 86 -12.05 12.02 20.03
N GLY A 87 -13.03 12.88 20.27
CA GLY A 87 -13.25 13.51 21.58
C GLY A 87 -12.41 14.75 21.85
N ALA A 88 -11.56 15.15 20.89
CA ALA A 88 -10.76 16.38 20.99
C ALA A 88 -11.57 17.65 20.70
N THR A 89 -12.79 17.50 20.16
CA THR A 89 -13.76 18.55 19.81
C THR A 89 -13.25 19.53 18.73
N ALA A 90 -13.29 20.84 18.97
CA ALA A 90 -13.06 21.84 17.93
C ALA A 90 -11.58 22.01 17.55
N ILE A 91 -10.69 22.08 18.55
CA ILE A 91 -9.28 22.43 18.37
C ILE A 91 -8.31 21.50 19.12
N GLY A 92 -8.80 20.40 19.65
CA GLY A 92 -7.95 19.41 20.33
C GLY A 92 -7.94 19.52 21.85
N THR A 93 -8.41 20.62 22.44
CA THR A 93 -8.40 20.82 23.90
C THR A 93 -9.48 20.02 24.64
N GLY A 94 -10.57 19.68 23.94
CA GLY A 94 -11.71 18.98 24.56
C GLY A 94 -12.44 19.76 25.65
N ILE A 95 -12.28 21.08 25.69
CA ILE A 95 -12.75 21.92 26.79
C ILE A 95 -14.26 21.84 27.06
N CYS A 96 -15.04 21.52 26.03
CA CYS A 96 -16.49 21.36 26.12
C CYS A 96 -16.94 19.88 26.22
N ALA A 97 -16.03 18.94 26.41
CA ALA A 97 -16.33 17.53 26.54
C ALA A 97 -15.94 16.97 27.91
N ASP A 98 -16.67 15.98 28.40
CA ASP A 98 -16.26 15.22 29.59
C ASP A 98 -14.92 14.53 29.31
N LEU A 99 -13.96 14.65 30.21
CA LEU A 99 -12.63 14.04 30.07
C LEU A 99 -12.67 12.54 29.86
N ARG A 100 -13.68 11.86 30.42
CA ARG A 100 -13.89 10.42 30.27
C ARG A 100 -14.41 10.05 28.86
N PHE A 101 -15.09 10.97 28.17
CA PHE A 101 -15.70 10.74 26.87
C PHE A 101 -14.66 10.33 25.82
N ARG A 102 -13.55 11.06 25.73
CA ARG A 102 -12.50 10.80 24.75
C ARG A 102 -11.92 9.38 24.86
N GLN A 103 -11.58 8.96 26.07
CA GLN A 103 -11.04 7.59 26.30
C GLN A 103 -12.09 6.52 26.07
N SER A 104 -13.31 6.76 26.54
CA SER A 104 -14.45 5.86 26.39
C SER A 104 -14.84 5.72 24.91
N ALA A 105 -14.97 6.81 24.16
CA ALA A 105 -15.37 6.80 22.75
C ALA A 105 -14.38 6.01 21.87
N THR A 106 -13.08 6.26 22.02
CA THR A 106 -12.06 5.54 21.24
C THR A 106 -12.01 4.06 21.61
N LYS A 107 -12.17 3.73 22.91
CA LYS A 107 -12.23 2.33 23.37
C LYS A 107 -13.42 1.58 22.77
N HIS A 108 -14.61 2.18 22.80
CA HIS A 108 -15.81 1.57 22.21
C HIS A 108 -15.69 1.46 20.69
N LEU A 109 -15.11 2.44 20.03
CA LEU A 109 -14.85 2.39 18.59
C LEU A 109 -13.91 1.24 18.22
N ALA A 110 -12.86 1.02 19.00
CA ALA A 110 -11.97 -0.15 18.83
C ALA A 110 -12.73 -1.47 18.99
N GLN A 111 -13.62 -1.57 19.97
CA GLN A 111 -14.46 -2.76 20.18
C GLN A 111 -15.44 -3.03 19.04
N ILE A 112 -16.10 -1.97 18.54
CA ILE A 112 -17.10 -2.07 17.46
C ILE A 112 -16.44 -2.43 16.12
N THR A 113 -15.31 -1.81 15.82
CA THR A 113 -14.64 -1.98 14.53
C THR A 113 -13.68 -3.16 14.48
N GLY A 114 -13.23 -3.65 15.63
CA GLY A 114 -12.14 -4.64 15.73
C GLY A 114 -10.77 -4.09 15.33
N LEU A 115 -10.67 -2.77 15.08
CA LEU A 115 -9.43 -2.13 14.67
C LEU A 115 -8.60 -1.67 15.89
N PRO A 116 -7.27 -1.64 15.80
CA PRO A 116 -6.38 -1.27 16.91
C PRO A 116 -6.31 0.26 17.11
N VAL A 117 -7.47 0.93 17.09
CA VAL A 117 -7.51 2.39 17.19
C VAL A 117 -7.24 2.87 18.61
N THR A 118 -6.50 3.96 18.71
CA THR A 118 -6.09 4.59 19.97
C THR A 118 -6.30 6.11 19.91
N ALA A 119 -6.43 6.74 21.08
CA ALA A 119 -6.44 8.20 21.14
C ALA A 119 -5.04 8.74 20.84
N ALA A 120 -4.95 9.75 20.00
CA ALA A 120 -3.68 10.44 19.72
C ALA A 120 -3.06 10.99 21.03
N PRO A 121 -1.73 10.87 21.22
CA PRO A 121 -1.05 11.34 22.42
C PRO A 121 -1.24 12.86 22.65
N ASP A 122 -1.09 13.64 21.58
CA ASP A 122 -1.38 15.07 21.55
C ASP A 122 -2.57 15.34 20.62
N PRO A 123 -3.75 15.62 21.20
CA PRO A 123 -4.95 15.85 20.37
C PRO A 123 -4.92 17.21 19.66
N VAL A 124 -4.18 18.21 20.14
CA VAL A 124 -4.07 19.50 19.45
C VAL A 124 -3.22 19.35 18.20
N ALA A 125 -2.08 18.67 18.28
CA ALA A 125 -1.28 18.33 17.12
C ALA A 125 -2.07 17.45 16.11
N ALA A 126 -2.80 16.45 16.60
CA ALA A 126 -3.58 15.55 15.76
C ALA A 126 -4.76 16.22 15.03
N MET A 127 -5.19 17.42 15.44
CA MET A 127 -6.21 18.20 14.72
C MET A 127 -5.70 18.79 13.40
N THR A 128 -4.40 19.03 13.29
CA THR A 128 -3.78 19.68 12.13
C THR A 128 -2.88 18.74 11.33
N ASP A 129 -2.53 17.60 11.90
CA ASP A 129 -1.60 16.65 11.27
C ASP A 129 -2.23 15.88 10.12
N MET A 130 -1.69 16.08 8.92
CA MET A 130 -2.05 15.35 7.70
C MET A 130 -1.06 14.22 7.37
N GLY A 131 -0.06 13.96 8.22
CA GLY A 131 1.03 13.03 7.97
C GLY A 131 0.58 11.60 7.66
N ALA A 132 -0.44 11.11 8.39
CA ALA A 132 -1.01 9.78 8.13
C ALA A 132 -1.64 9.65 6.73
N TYR A 133 -2.33 10.70 6.26
CA TYR A 133 -2.95 10.72 4.93
C TYR A 133 -1.91 10.83 3.82
N VAL A 134 -0.91 11.68 4.00
CA VAL A 134 0.21 11.84 3.06
C VAL A 134 0.97 10.52 2.93
N SER A 135 1.30 9.88 4.05
CA SER A 135 2.00 8.59 4.06
C SER A 135 1.19 7.48 3.39
N THR A 136 -0.12 7.43 3.61
CA THR A 136 -1.02 6.47 2.98
C THR A 136 -1.09 6.70 1.46
N SER A 137 -1.28 7.96 1.04
CA SER A 137 -1.28 8.34 -0.37
C SER A 137 0.03 7.96 -1.06
N ALA A 138 1.18 8.19 -0.40
CA ALA A 138 2.49 7.82 -0.92
C ALA A 138 2.64 6.28 -1.06
N ALA A 139 2.17 5.50 -0.08
CA ALA A 139 2.20 4.04 -0.14
C ALA A 139 1.36 3.49 -1.31
N VAL A 140 0.14 4.00 -1.50
CA VAL A 140 -0.72 3.62 -2.63
C VAL A 140 -0.11 4.06 -3.97
N LYS A 141 0.49 5.25 -4.03
CA LYS A 141 1.19 5.74 -5.22
C LYS A 141 2.38 4.85 -5.60
N ASN A 142 3.18 4.38 -4.62
CA ASN A 142 4.28 3.44 -4.88
C ASN A 142 3.77 2.15 -5.51
N LEU A 143 2.71 1.55 -4.97
CA LEU A 143 2.09 0.39 -5.59
C LEU A 143 1.67 0.66 -7.03
N ALA A 144 1.02 1.80 -7.30
CA ALA A 144 0.60 2.17 -8.67
C ALA A 144 1.79 2.30 -9.62
N VAL A 145 2.93 2.84 -9.17
CA VAL A 145 4.17 2.94 -9.96
C VAL A 145 4.73 1.56 -10.28
N HIS A 146 4.77 0.65 -9.30
CA HIS A 146 5.28 -0.71 -9.50
C HIS A 146 4.36 -1.53 -10.41
N LEU A 147 3.03 -1.41 -10.25
CA LEU A 147 2.06 -2.05 -11.14
C LEU A 147 2.18 -1.52 -12.57
N LYS A 148 2.33 -0.21 -12.73
CA LYS A 148 2.55 0.39 -14.05
C LYS A 148 3.82 -0.14 -14.70
N LYS A 149 4.94 -0.19 -13.96
CA LYS A 149 6.22 -0.72 -14.45
C LYS A 149 6.06 -2.17 -14.92
N ALA A 150 5.48 -3.05 -14.10
CA ALA A 150 5.27 -4.46 -14.46
C ALA A 150 4.37 -4.59 -15.70
N ALA A 151 3.29 -3.82 -15.79
CA ALA A 151 2.37 -3.85 -16.93
C ALA A 151 3.03 -3.34 -18.22
N ASP A 152 3.83 -2.28 -18.14
CA ASP A 152 4.55 -1.73 -19.30
C ASP A 152 5.60 -2.71 -19.81
N ASP A 153 6.35 -3.36 -18.93
CA ASP A 153 7.35 -4.36 -19.30
C ASP A 153 6.69 -5.60 -19.95
N LEU A 154 5.63 -6.14 -19.36
CA LEU A 154 4.89 -7.26 -19.93
C LEU A 154 4.33 -6.92 -21.31
N ARG A 155 3.79 -5.72 -21.51
CA ARG A 155 3.33 -5.26 -22.83
C ARG A 155 4.45 -5.17 -23.84
N LEU A 156 5.63 -4.69 -23.41
CA LEU A 156 6.79 -4.57 -24.28
C LEU A 156 7.30 -5.95 -24.72
N LEU A 157 7.45 -6.87 -23.75
CA LEU A 157 7.91 -8.23 -24.00
C LEU A 157 6.93 -9.04 -24.85
N ASN A 158 5.62 -8.79 -24.73
CA ASN A 158 4.57 -9.41 -25.55
C ASN A 158 4.36 -8.69 -26.90
N SER A 159 5.14 -7.67 -27.22
CA SER A 159 4.98 -6.92 -28.47
C SER A 159 5.35 -7.78 -29.69
N GLY A 160 4.60 -7.63 -30.75
CA GLY A 160 4.85 -8.40 -31.96
C GLY A 160 3.57 -8.96 -32.56
N PRO A 161 3.61 -10.05 -33.32
CA PRO A 161 4.64 -11.10 -33.40
C PRO A 161 5.78 -10.87 -34.41
N ARG A 162 5.73 -9.85 -35.25
CA ARG A 162 6.74 -9.70 -36.32
C ARG A 162 7.69 -8.53 -36.09
N CYS A 163 7.18 -7.40 -35.60
CA CYS A 163 7.93 -6.14 -35.44
C CYS A 163 8.12 -5.76 -33.97
N GLY A 164 7.89 -6.66 -33.05
CA GLY A 164 8.14 -6.49 -31.63
C GLY A 164 9.04 -7.59 -31.10
N PHE A 165 9.20 -7.67 -29.78
CA PHE A 165 10.10 -8.63 -29.15
C PHE A 165 9.57 -10.06 -29.20
N ASN A 166 8.26 -10.22 -29.02
CA ASN A 166 7.62 -11.54 -28.98
C ASN A 166 8.28 -12.51 -27.99
N ASP A 167 8.81 -11.96 -26.89
CA ASP A 167 9.50 -12.71 -25.85
C ASP A 167 8.53 -13.43 -24.90
N LEU A 168 7.32 -12.86 -24.73
CA LEU A 168 6.23 -13.45 -23.96
C LEU A 168 4.97 -13.58 -24.80
N ASN A 169 4.16 -14.58 -24.49
CA ASN A 169 2.81 -14.76 -25.03
C ASN A 169 1.82 -14.74 -23.86
N VAL A 170 1.08 -13.62 -23.67
CA VAL A 170 0.21 -13.33 -22.53
C VAL A 170 -1.25 -13.47 -22.96
#